data_17e6e01d4db383d2b24564e9818474b6
#
_entry.id   17e6e01d4db383d2b24564e9818474b6
#
_cell.length_a   1.000
_cell.length_b   1.000
_cell.length_c   1.000
_cell.angle_alpha   90.00
_cell.angle_beta   90.00
_cell.angle_gamma   90.00
#
_symmetry.space_group_name_H-M   'P 1'
#
loop_
_entity.id
_entity.type
_entity.pdbx_description
1 polymer ?
#
loop_
_entity_poly.entity_id
_entity_poly.type
_entity_poly.pdbx_seq_one_letter_code
_entity_poly.pdbx_strand_id
1 'polypeptide(L)'
;MDNIDRPGNVLHRLYRQHTTPHEDYAIKDLANLGRDLSRTLLIDNLAENFNYTTPLNGFWVESWYDDMDDSVLGLLVPFLKGLVETKVDVRHILTQSIKEKVLYRHLDEGKVLPTVAEILAESKDLAPE
;
A
#
# COMPACT_ATOMS: atom_id res chain seq x y z
N MET A 1 -19.23 -5.29 6.55
CA MET A 1 -18.43 -5.82 5.42
C MET A 1 -19.30 -6.45 4.35
N ASP A 2 -20.32 -7.21 4.70
CA ASP A 2 -21.13 -7.92 3.68
C ASP A 2 -21.85 -6.96 2.74
N ASN A 3 -22.26 -5.79 3.24
CA ASN A 3 -22.88 -4.76 2.39
C ASN A 3 -21.86 -4.06 1.46
N ILE A 4 -20.58 -4.09 1.82
CA ILE A 4 -19.51 -3.47 1.04
C ILE A 4 -18.97 -4.49 0.02
N ASP A 5 -18.78 -5.74 0.46
CA ASP A 5 -18.20 -6.79 -0.36
C ASP A 5 -19.30 -7.75 -0.86
N ARG A 6 -20.27 -7.22 -1.61
CA ARG A 6 -21.35 -8.04 -2.18
C ARG A 6 -20.82 -9.15 -3.11
N PRO A 7 -19.78 -8.91 -3.94
CA PRO A 7 -19.21 -9.97 -4.77
C PRO A 7 -18.43 -11.03 -4.01
N GLY A 8 -18.12 -10.81 -2.71
CA GLY A 8 -17.37 -11.78 -1.92
C GLY A 8 -15.88 -11.87 -2.26
N ASN A 9 -15.24 -10.75 -2.59
CA ASN A 9 -13.84 -10.71 -2.97
C ASN A 9 -12.90 -10.74 -1.76
N VAL A 10 -13.40 -10.40 -0.56
CA VAL A 10 -12.62 -10.45 0.67
C VAL A 10 -12.58 -11.88 1.18
N LEU A 11 -11.39 -12.47 1.24
CA LEU A 11 -11.20 -13.86 1.64
C LEU A 11 -11.14 -14.02 3.15
N HIS A 12 -10.52 -13.07 3.85
CA HIS A 12 -10.33 -13.12 5.29
C HIS A 12 -10.56 -11.76 5.92
N ARG A 13 -10.99 -11.76 7.18
CA ARG A 13 -11.20 -10.53 7.96
C ARG A 13 -10.40 -10.63 9.25
N LEU A 14 -9.52 -9.64 9.46
CA LEU A 14 -8.73 -9.53 10.68
C LEU A 14 -9.14 -8.26 11.40
N TYR A 15 -9.14 -8.30 12.72
CA TYR A 15 -9.65 -7.21 13.54
C TYR A 15 -8.56 -6.74 14.51
N ARG A 16 -8.89 -5.77 15.35
CA ARG A 16 -7.93 -5.17 16.30
C ARG A 16 -7.26 -6.21 17.19
N GLN A 17 -7.99 -7.25 17.62
CA GLN A 17 -7.41 -8.31 18.46
C GLN A 17 -6.33 -9.15 17.74
N HIS A 18 -6.23 -9.01 16.43
CA HIS A 18 -5.22 -9.71 15.62
C HIS A 18 -3.96 -8.86 15.40
N THR A 19 -3.96 -7.62 15.88
CA THR A 19 -2.80 -6.73 15.79
C THR A 19 -1.86 -6.94 16.96
N THR A 20 -0.62 -6.48 16.82
CA THR A 20 0.39 -6.53 17.88
C THR A 20 0.47 -5.16 18.57
N PRO A 21 0.14 -5.05 19.85
CA PRO A 21 0.26 -3.77 20.56
C PRO A 21 1.71 -3.32 20.66
N HIS A 22 1.94 -2.04 20.39
CA HIS A 22 3.25 -1.41 20.56
C HIS A 22 3.02 0.06 20.86
N GLU A 23 3.30 0.49 22.10
CA GLU A 23 3.01 1.85 22.56
C GLU A 23 1.51 2.15 22.35
N ASP A 24 1.18 3.26 21.65
CA ASP A 24 -0.19 3.65 21.37
C ASP A 24 -0.72 3.08 20.06
N TYR A 25 0.04 2.23 19.39
CA TYR A 25 -0.29 1.73 18.06
C TYR A 25 -0.70 0.27 18.09
N ALA A 26 -1.50 -0.10 17.10
CA ALA A 26 -1.89 -1.48 16.84
C ALA A 26 -1.16 -1.95 15.57
N ILE A 27 0.00 -2.58 15.76
CA ILE A 27 0.86 -2.96 14.64
C ILE A 27 0.23 -4.08 13.82
N LYS A 28 0.17 -3.86 12.52
CA LYS A 28 -0.27 -4.87 11.55
C LYS A 28 0.98 -5.56 11.01
N ASP A 29 1.45 -6.55 11.75
CA ASP A 29 2.68 -7.27 11.38
C ASP A 29 2.40 -8.30 10.29
N LEU A 30 2.70 -7.93 9.06
CA LEU A 30 2.43 -8.77 7.89
C LEU A 30 3.21 -10.08 7.91
N ALA A 31 4.32 -10.15 8.63
CA ALA A 31 5.10 -11.37 8.77
C ALA A 31 4.30 -12.49 9.47
N ASN A 32 3.30 -12.12 10.27
CA ASN A 32 2.46 -13.09 10.99
C ASN A 32 1.34 -13.68 10.13
N LEU A 33 1.16 -13.20 8.88
CA LEU A 33 0.09 -13.68 8.02
C LEU A 33 0.39 -15.03 7.35
N GLY A 34 1.64 -15.45 7.35
CA GLY A 34 2.04 -16.66 6.63
C GLY A 34 1.94 -16.52 5.13
N ARG A 35 2.04 -15.31 4.61
CA ARG A 35 2.01 -15.02 3.18
C ARG A 35 3.38 -14.61 2.67
N ASP A 36 3.62 -14.81 1.37
CA ASP A 36 4.84 -14.35 0.72
C ASP A 36 4.86 -12.82 0.72
N LEU A 37 5.84 -12.23 1.40
CA LEU A 37 5.94 -10.78 1.52
C LEU A 37 6.24 -10.10 0.18
N SER A 38 6.79 -10.81 -0.80
CA SER A 38 6.98 -10.24 -2.14
C SER A 38 5.64 -9.94 -2.84
N ARG A 39 4.55 -10.54 -2.35
CA ARG A 39 3.21 -10.44 -2.91
C ARG A 39 2.20 -9.85 -1.92
N THR A 40 2.66 -9.22 -0.86
CA THR A 40 1.79 -8.69 0.19
C THR A 40 1.92 -7.18 0.27
N LEU A 41 0.80 -6.48 0.30
CA LEU A 41 0.74 -5.03 0.39
C LEU A 41 -0.30 -4.62 1.42
N LEU A 42 0.06 -3.69 2.29
CA LEU A 42 -0.86 -3.06 3.24
C LEU A 42 -1.08 -1.60 2.85
N ILE A 43 -2.32 -1.20 2.71
CA ILE A 43 -2.70 0.21 2.53
C ILE A 43 -3.31 0.67 3.84
N ASP A 44 -2.72 1.68 4.46
CA ASP A 44 -3.13 2.15 5.78
C ASP A 44 -2.93 3.66 5.90
N ASN A 45 -3.79 4.31 6.65
CA ASN A 45 -3.68 5.75 6.91
C ASN A 45 -2.76 6.08 8.09
N LEU A 46 -2.29 5.07 8.83
CA LEU A 46 -1.31 5.22 9.89
C LEU A 46 -0.05 4.44 9.54
N ALA A 47 0.99 5.17 9.16
CA ALA A 47 2.25 4.52 8.75
C ALA A 47 2.89 3.74 9.90
N GLU A 48 2.65 4.14 11.14
CA GLU A 48 3.15 3.46 12.34
C GLU A 48 2.68 2.00 12.39
N ASN A 49 1.51 1.71 11.80
CA ASN A 49 0.98 0.34 11.82
C ASN A 49 1.81 -0.65 11.01
N PHE A 50 2.69 -0.17 10.13
CA PHE A 50 3.57 -1.06 9.35
C PHE A 50 5.06 -0.67 9.37
N ASN A 51 5.40 0.58 9.71
CA ASN A 51 6.80 1.05 9.64
C ASN A 51 7.76 0.33 10.59
N TYR A 52 7.25 -0.18 11.71
CA TYR A 52 8.09 -0.86 12.70
C TYR A 52 8.48 -2.28 12.28
N THR A 53 7.72 -2.91 11.38
CA THR A 53 7.91 -4.32 11.03
C THR A 53 8.20 -4.53 9.54
N THR A 54 7.29 -4.10 8.66
CA THR A 54 7.41 -4.34 7.23
C THR A 54 7.20 -3.05 6.43
N PRO A 55 8.12 -2.06 6.55
CA PRO A 55 7.91 -0.75 5.92
C PRO A 55 7.84 -0.81 4.39
N LEU A 56 8.53 -1.76 3.76
CA LEU A 56 8.52 -1.89 2.30
C LEU A 56 7.26 -2.58 1.76
N ASN A 57 6.39 -3.05 2.64
CA ASN A 57 5.11 -3.66 2.27
C ASN A 57 3.93 -2.72 2.54
N GLY A 58 4.19 -1.53 3.08
CA GLY A 58 3.16 -0.59 3.45
C GLY A 58 3.07 0.59 2.50
N PHE A 59 1.86 1.00 2.21
CA PHE A 59 1.55 2.18 1.43
C PHE A 59 0.64 3.08 2.26
N TRP A 60 1.15 4.28 2.61
CA TRP A 60 0.38 5.23 3.39
C TRP A 60 -0.59 6.00 2.50
N VAL A 61 -1.80 6.19 2.99
CA VAL A 61 -2.80 7.08 2.37
C VAL A 61 -3.30 8.06 3.41
N GLU A 62 -3.69 9.24 2.96
CA GLU A 62 -4.23 10.25 3.87
C GLU A 62 -5.53 9.75 4.50
N SER A 63 -5.74 10.09 5.78
CA SER A 63 -6.96 9.70 6.50
C SER A 63 -8.19 10.31 5.84
N TRP A 64 -9.22 9.50 5.65
CA TRP A 64 -10.51 9.96 5.15
C TRP A 64 -11.50 10.10 6.31
N TYR A 65 -12.18 11.22 6.36
CA TYR A 65 -13.21 11.46 7.36
C TYR A 65 -14.59 11.68 6.72
N ASP A 66 -14.72 12.66 5.83
CA ASP A 66 -16.01 13.00 5.24
C ASP A 66 -15.93 13.62 3.85
N ASP A 67 -14.74 13.68 3.26
CA ASP A 67 -14.55 14.26 1.92
C ASP A 67 -15.05 13.30 0.84
N MET A 68 -16.25 13.56 0.34
CA MET A 68 -16.86 12.72 -0.69
C MET A 68 -16.22 12.88 -2.07
N ASP A 69 -15.37 13.89 -2.25
CA ASP A 69 -14.62 14.10 -3.49
C ASP A 69 -13.26 13.39 -3.48
N ASP A 70 -12.91 12.72 -2.38
CA ASP A 70 -11.67 11.96 -2.27
C ASP A 70 -11.70 10.78 -3.26
N SER A 71 -10.68 10.70 -4.11
CA SER A 71 -10.55 9.66 -5.13
C SER A 71 -9.26 8.85 -5.00
N VAL A 72 -8.55 8.96 -3.87
CA VAL A 72 -7.23 8.37 -3.68
C VAL A 72 -7.21 6.88 -4.01
N LEU A 73 -8.15 6.10 -3.47
CA LEU A 73 -8.16 4.66 -3.73
C LEU A 73 -8.34 4.33 -5.22
N GLY A 74 -9.16 5.12 -5.93
CA GLY A 74 -9.32 4.95 -7.36
C GLY A 74 -8.04 5.21 -8.15
N LEU A 75 -7.24 6.18 -7.69
CA LEU A 75 -5.97 6.54 -8.33
C LEU A 75 -4.93 5.43 -8.19
N LEU A 76 -5.08 4.54 -7.21
CA LEU A 76 -4.17 3.42 -6.99
C LEU A 76 -4.45 2.23 -7.91
N VAL A 77 -5.65 2.13 -8.47
CA VAL A 77 -6.10 0.89 -9.14
C VAL A 77 -5.17 0.44 -10.27
N PRO A 78 -4.76 1.29 -11.22
CA PRO A 78 -3.84 0.83 -12.28
C PRO A 78 -2.50 0.34 -11.74
N PHE A 79 -1.99 1.00 -10.70
CA PHE A 79 -0.76 0.59 -10.03
C PHE A 79 -0.91 -0.81 -9.41
N LEU A 80 -2.00 -1.03 -8.68
CA LEU A 80 -2.25 -2.32 -8.04
C LEU A 80 -2.40 -3.44 -9.07
N LYS A 81 -3.09 -3.18 -10.17
CA LYS A 81 -3.21 -4.14 -11.26
C LYS A 81 -1.85 -4.48 -11.85
N GLY A 82 -1.01 -3.47 -12.05
CA GLY A 82 0.34 -3.67 -12.57
C GLY A 82 1.21 -4.54 -11.65
N LEU A 83 1.06 -4.39 -10.34
CA LEU A 83 1.78 -5.26 -9.39
C LEU A 83 1.40 -6.73 -9.57
N VAL A 84 0.13 -7.01 -9.80
CA VAL A 84 -0.34 -8.38 -10.03
C VAL A 84 0.17 -8.92 -11.36
N GLU A 85 0.08 -8.12 -12.42
CA GLU A 85 0.43 -8.54 -13.79
C GLU A 85 1.92 -8.77 -13.97
N THR A 86 2.76 -7.89 -13.42
CA THR A 86 4.22 -7.98 -13.60
C THR A 86 4.87 -9.00 -12.67
N LYS A 87 4.19 -9.38 -11.59
CA LYS A 87 4.71 -10.31 -10.57
C LYS A 87 6.03 -9.86 -9.94
N VAL A 88 6.29 -8.57 -9.99
CA VAL A 88 7.46 -7.96 -9.35
C VAL A 88 7.31 -8.03 -7.84
N ASP A 89 8.42 -8.17 -7.11
CA ASP A 89 8.42 -8.08 -5.65
C ASP A 89 7.97 -6.67 -5.25
N VAL A 90 6.85 -6.57 -4.52
CA VAL A 90 6.27 -5.28 -4.13
C VAL A 90 7.27 -4.42 -3.35
N ARG A 91 8.20 -5.05 -2.62
CA ARG A 91 9.19 -4.32 -1.83
C ARG A 91 10.20 -3.55 -2.69
N HIS A 92 10.43 -3.99 -3.92
CA HIS A 92 11.28 -3.26 -4.87
C HIS A 92 10.61 -1.98 -5.37
N ILE A 93 9.29 -1.97 -5.44
CA ILE A 93 8.51 -0.82 -5.91
C ILE A 93 8.18 0.13 -4.76
N LEU A 94 8.04 -0.38 -3.54
CA LEU A 94 7.63 0.42 -2.39
C LEU A 94 8.80 0.93 -1.56
N THR A 95 9.97 1.12 -2.18
CA THR A 95 11.08 1.79 -1.51
C THR A 95 10.68 3.21 -1.14
N GLN A 96 11.33 3.76 -0.13
CA GLN A 96 11.01 5.10 0.35
C GLN A 96 11.20 6.15 -0.75
N SER A 97 12.27 6.02 -1.55
CA SER A 97 12.51 6.94 -2.66
C SER A 97 11.38 6.94 -3.68
N ILE A 98 10.92 5.76 -4.09
CA ILE A 98 9.83 5.65 -5.06
C ILE A 98 8.54 6.20 -4.46
N LYS A 99 8.23 5.85 -3.21
CA LYS A 99 7.04 6.36 -2.54
C LYS A 99 7.03 7.90 -2.53
N GLU A 100 8.10 8.52 -2.05
CA GLU A 100 8.14 9.97 -1.87
C GLU A 100 8.26 10.72 -3.19
N LYS A 101 9.13 10.28 -4.09
CA LYS A 101 9.44 11.02 -5.32
C LYS A 101 8.43 10.78 -6.42
N VAL A 102 7.74 9.65 -6.40
CA VAL A 102 6.84 9.26 -7.47
C VAL A 102 5.41 9.08 -6.98
N LEU A 103 5.17 8.07 -6.14
CA LEU A 103 3.82 7.65 -5.80
C LEU A 103 3.05 8.70 -5.01
N TYR A 104 3.60 9.19 -3.91
CA TYR A 104 2.93 10.20 -3.08
C TYR A 104 2.81 11.53 -3.81
N ARG A 105 3.77 11.88 -4.65
CA ARG A 105 3.69 13.09 -5.46
C ARG A 105 2.51 13.04 -6.42
N HIS A 106 2.31 11.92 -7.11
CA HIS A 106 1.16 11.76 -8.00
C HIS A 106 -0.16 11.91 -7.25
N LEU A 107 -0.25 11.29 -6.07
CA LEU A 107 -1.46 11.40 -5.26
C LEU A 107 -1.72 12.83 -4.80
N ASP A 108 -0.67 13.56 -4.39
CA ASP A 108 -0.80 14.95 -3.97
C ASP A 108 -1.29 15.86 -5.11
N GLU A 109 -0.91 15.53 -6.33
CA GLU A 109 -1.34 16.26 -7.53
C GLU A 109 -2.68 15.77 -8.09
N GLY A 110 -3.31 14.78 -7.44
CA GLY A 110 -4.57 14.20 -7.90
C GLY A 110 -4.45 13.39 -9.16
N LYS A 111 -3.28 12.84 -9.43
CA LYS A 111 -2.99 12.07 -10.64
C LYS A 111 -3.02 10.58 -10.38
N VAL A 112 -3.48 9.82 -11.38
CA VAL A 112 -3.38 8.36 -11.37
C VAL A 112 -1.90 7.97 -11.22
N LEU A 113 -1.62 6.96 -10.39
CA LEU A 113 -0.27 6.48 -10.22
C LEU A 113 0.27 5.90 -11.53
N PRO A 114 1.59 6.04 -11.77
CA PRO A 114 2.19 5.43 -12.96
C PRO A 114 2.10 3.90 -12.90
N THR A 115 2.18 3.27 -14.04
CA THR A 115 2.21 1.81 -14.11
C THR A 115 3.52 1.28 -13.52
N VAL A 116 3.51 0.02 -13.13
CA VAL A 116 4.72 -0.62 -12.62
C VAL A 116 5.83 -0.61 -13.67
N ALA A 117 5.50 -0.80 -14.93
CA ALA A 117 6.47 -0.74 -16.03
C ALA A 117 7.13 0.64 -16.13
N GLU A 118 6.34 1.70 -16.01
CA GLU A 118 6.86 3.07 -16.01
C GLU A 118 7.79 3.32 -14.82
N ILE A 119 7.39 2.86 -13.63
CA ILE A 119 8.21 2.99 -12.42
C ILE A 119 9.53 2.26 -12.58
N LEU A 120 9.52 1.05 -13.12
CA LEU A 120 10.75 0.27 -13.33
C LEU A 120 11.68 0.95 -14.32
N ALA A 121 11.12 1.57 -15.37
CA ALA A 121 11.92 2.31 -16.33
C ALA A 121 12.58 3.55 -15.70
N GLU A 122 11.82 4.29 -14.88
CA GLU A 122 12.30 5.50 -14.23
C GLU A 122 13.22 5.23 -13.04
N SER A 123 13.02 4.11 -12.34
CA SER A 123 13.76 3.82 -11.11
C SER A 123 15.26 3.62 -11.34
N LYS A 124 15.66 3.35 -12.57
CA LYS A 124 17.08 3.27 -12.93
C LYS A 124 17.82 4.59 -12.75
N ASP A 125 17.07 5.69 -12.83
CA ASP A 125 17.59 7.06 -12.71
C ASP A 125 17.48 7.61 -11.28
N LEU A 126 16.86 6.85 -10.36
CA LEU A 126 16.75 7.25 -8.96
C LEU A 126 17.97 6.80 -8.18
N ALA A 127 18.40 7.65 -7.21
CA ALA A 127 19.51 7.29 -6.35
C ALA A 127 19.16 6.04 -5.53
N PRO A 128 20.11 5.10 -5.35
CA PRO A 128 19.88 3.94 -4.49
C PRO A 128 19.68 4.39 -3.03
N GLU A 129 18.90 3.61 -2.32
CA GLU A 129 18.64 3.83 -0.89
C GLU A 129 19.73 3.21 -0.03
#